data_189bb509044d41de0437e7396ab78f24
#
_entry.id   189bb509044d41de0437e7396ab78f24
#
_cell.length_a   1.000
_cell.length_b   1.000
_cell.length_c   1.000
_cell.angle_alpha   90.00
_cell.angle_beta   90.00
_cell.angle_gamma   90.00
#
_symmetry.space_group_name_H-M   'P 1'
#
loop_
_entity.id
_entity.type
_entity.pdbx_description
1 polymer ?
#
loop_
_entity_poly.entity_id
_entity_poly.type
_entity_poly.pdbx_seq_one_letter_code
_entity_poly.pdbx_strand_id
1 'polypeptide(L)'
;MKFQIKKRFSNEILIEGEANSFKEFVEANKADLSEADLSNANLSETDLSNADLYKADLSNANLSEADLSNADLSEADLYKAKIKITQKDEIIKALKIEIIT
;
A
#
# COMPACT_ATOMS: atom_id res chain seq x y z
N MET A 1 8.34 1.15 -19.01
CA MET A 1 7.31 2.17 -18.77
C MET A 1 7.71 3.06 -17.60
N LYS A 2 7.44 4.34 -17.70
CA LYS A 2 7.69 5.26 -16.60
C LYS A 2 6.50 5.31 -15.66
N PHE A 3 6.79 5.29 -14.36
CA PHE A 3 5.77 5.42 -13.33
C PHE A 3 6.16 6.50 -12.34
N GLN A 4 5.15 7.12 -11.74
CA GLN A 4 5.30 8.09 -10.66
C GLN A 4 4.32 7.76 -9.55
N ILE A 5 4.75 7.95 -8.31
CA ILE A 5 3.87 7.95 -7.15
C ILE A 5 4.07 9.28 -6.46
N LYS A 6 2.96 9.98 -6.21
CA LYS A 6 2.99 11.29 -5.57
C LYS A 6 2.78 11.16 -4.07
N LYS A 7 3.12 12.20 -3.33
CA LYS A 7 2.81 12.30 -1.91
C LYS A 7 1.32 12.53 -1.72
N ARG A 8 0.78 11.99 -0.63
CA ARG A 8 -0.64 12.03 -0.30
C ARG A 8 -1.23 13.43 -0.15
N PHE A 9 -0.51 14.33 0.49
CA PHE A 9 -1.04 15.66 0.85
C PHE A 9 -0.49 16.79 0.01
N SER A 10 0.25 16.48 -1.02
CA SER A 10 0.79 17.47 -1.97
C SER A 10 0.86 16.79 -3.33
N ASN A 11 1.10 17.56 -4.38
CA ASN A 11 1.28 16.97 -5.71
C ASN A 11 2.75 16.70 -6.02
N GLU A 12 3.60 16.73 -5.00
CA GLU A 12 5.02 16.43 -5.17
C GLU A 12 5.22 14.96 -5.52
N ILE A 13 6.18 14.71 -6.39
CA ILE A 13 6.56 13.33 -6.73
C ILE A 13 7.32 12.74 -5.56
N LEU A 14 6.85 11.61 -5.06
CA LEU A 14 7.53 10.86 -4.02
C LEU A 14 8.59 9.95 -4.62
N ILE A 15 8.21 9.20 -5.65
CA ILE A 15 9.06 8.22 -6.31
C ILE A 15 8.75 8.25 -7.80
N GLU A 16 9.79 8.15 -8.64
CA GLU A 16 9.59 7.92 -10.06
C GLU A 16 10.67 7.01 -10.61
N GLY A 17 10.36 6.32 -11.69
CA GLY A 17 11.31 5.41 -12.31
C GLY A 17 10.64 4.54 -13.37
N GLU A 18 11.42 3.60 -13.88
CA GLU A 18 10.95 2.69 -14.92
C GLU A 18 10.81 1.27 -14.37
N ALA A 19 9.81 0.56 -14.88
CA ALA A 19 9.58 -0.84 -14.59
C ALA A 19 8.72 -1.43 -15.70
N ASN A 20 8.58 -2.75 -15.73
CA ASN A 20 7.75 -3.42 -16.72
C ASN A 20 6.27 -3.30 -16.41
N SER A 21 5.91 -3.10 -15.15
CA SER A 21 4.53 -2.94 -14.72
C SER A 21 4.47 -2.09 -13.46
N PHE A 22 3.28 -1.55 -13.16
CA PHE A 22 3.08 -0.79 -11.93
C PHE A 22 3.34 -1.68 -10.70
N LYS A 23 2.91 -2.94 -10.76
CA LYS A 23 3.16 -3.90 -9.69
C LYS A 23 4.66 -4.01 -9.40
N GLU A 24 5.47 -4.21 -10.43
CA GLU A 24 6.92 -4.33 -10.25
C GLU A 24 7.53 -3.03 -9.73
N PHE A 25 7.01 -1.88 -10.20
CA PHE A 25 7.48 -0.58 -9.74
C PHE A 25 7.22 -0.40 -8.24
N VAL A 26 6.02 -0.75 -7.78
CA VAL A 26 5.67 -0.66 -6.37
C VAL A 26 6.51 -1.64 -5.54
N GLU A 27 6.66 -2.87 -6.00
CA GLU A 27 7.45 -3.88 -5.28
C GLU A 27 8.90 -3.45 -5.11
N ALA A 28 9.47 -2.84 -6.14
CA ALA A 28 10.86 -2.38 -6.09
C ALA A 28 11.06 -1.20 -5.13
N ASN A 29 10.00 -0.45 -4.84
CA ASN A 29 10.06 0.75 -4.01
C ASN A 29 9.28 0.64 -2.70
N LYS A 30 8.91 -0.56 -2.31
CA LYS A 30 8.00 -0.75 -1.16
C LYS A 30 8.54 -0.26 0.17
N ALA A 31 9.83 -0.09 0.31
CA ALA A 31 10.41 0.48 1.53
C ALA A 31 10.23 1.99 1.64
N ASP A 32 9.79 2.65 0.57
CA ASP A 32 9.75 4.11 0.47
C ASP A 32 8.34 4.65 0.17
N LEU A 33 7.31 3.95 0.63
CA LEU A 33 5.91 4.30 0.32
C LEU A 33 5.19 5.05 1.45
N SER A 34 5.94 5.49 2.47
CA SER A 34 5.36 6.31 3.53
C SER A 34 4.74 7.58 2.94
N GLU A 35 3.49 7.86 3.31
CA GLU A 35 2.70 8.98 2.82
C GLU A 35 2.44 8.98 1.30
N ALA A 36 2.60 7.83 0.66
CA ALA A 36 2.33 7.71 -0.78
C ALA A 36 0.83 7.84 -1.09
N ASP A 37 0.53 8.46 -2.22
CA ASP A 37 -0.81 8.43 -2.77
C ASP A 37 -0.93 7.21 -3.70
N LEU A 38 -1.58 6.18 -3.17
CA LEU A 38 -1.88 4.95 -3.90
C LEU A 38 -3.39 4.76 -4.02
N SER A 39 -4.14 5.85 -3.91
CA SER A 39 -5.59 5.81 -4.04
C SER A 39 -5.97 5.26 -5.42
N ASN A 40 -7.00 4.43 -5.42
CA ASN A 40 -7.51 3.78 -6.63
C ASN A 40 -6.52 2.82 -7.32
N ALA A 41 -5.38 2.54 -6.71
CA ALA A 41 -4.36 1.68 -7.33
C ALA A 41 -4.78 0.22 -7.35
N ASN A 42 -4.42 -0.48 -8.40
CA ASN A 42 -4.56 -1.93 -8.44
C ASN A 42 -3.27 -2.55 -7.89
N LEU A 43 -3.34 -2.99 -6.64
CA LEU A 43 -2.24 -3.63 -5.93
C LEU A 43 -2.53 -5.10 -5.64
N SER A 44 -3.50 -5.67 -6.37
CA SER A 44 -3.84 -7.09 -6.20
C SER A 44 -2.63 -7.96 -6.50
N GLU A 45 -2.44 -8.98 -5.66
CA GLU A 45 -1.36 -9.95 -5.80
C GLU A 45 0.05 -9.35 -5.74
N THR A 46 0.17 -8.11 -5.27
CA THR A 46 1.46 -7.44 -5.15
C THR A 46 2.18 -7.88 -3.87
N ASP A 47 3.47 -8.07 -3.96
CA ASP A 47 4.31 -8.34 -2.79
C ASP A 47 4.60 -7.02 -2.08
N LEU A 48 3.86 -6.76 -1.01
CA LEU A 48 4.04 -5.60 -0.13
C LEU A 48 4.58 -6.03 1.23
N SER A 49 5.21 -7.20 1.29
CA SER A 49 5.82 -7.67 2.54
C SER A 49 6.90 -6.69 2.98
N ASN A 50 6.89 -6.35 4.26
CA ASN A 50 7.81 -5.37 4.86
C ASN A 50 7.69 -3.96 4.28
N ALA A 51 6.63 -3.66 3.54
CA ALA A 51 6.44 -2.33 2.95
C ALA A 51 6.23 -1.27 4.02
N ASP A 52 6.76 -0.09 3.78
CA ASP A 52 6.46 1.09 4.59
C ASP A 52 5.32 1.84 3.92
N LEU A 53 4.12 1.66 4.46
CA LEU A 53 2.90 2.32 3.99
C LEU A 53 2.32 3.26 5.06
N TYR A 54 3.19 3.71 5.97
CA TYR A 54 2.78 4.63 7.03
C TYR A 54 2.10 5.86 6.43
N LYS A 55 0.90 6.16 6.88
CA LYS A 55 0.08 7.28 6.39
C LYS A 55 -0.22 7.26 4.90
N ALA A 56 0.00 6.15 4.21
CA ALA A 56 -0.31 6.08 2.78
C ALA A 56 -1.82 6.19 2.53
N ASP A 57 -2.18 6.78 1.40
CA ASP A 57 -3.56 6.80 0.96
C ASP A 57 -3.81 5.57 0.07
N LEU A 58 -4.57 4.61 0.60
CA LEU A 58 -4.97 3.40 -0.10
C LEU A 58 -6.48 3.37 -0.32
N SER A 59 -7.13 4.54 -0.25
CA SER A 59 -8.58 4.60 -0.44
C SER A 59 -8.94 4.09 -1.85
N ASN A 60 -9.94 3.22 -1.90
CA ASN A 60 -10.40 2.57 -3.12
C ASN A 60 -9.35 1.69 -3.81
N ALA A 61 -8.22 1.41 -3.18
CA ALA A 61 -7.21 0.53 -3.75
C ALA A 61 -7.67 -0.93 -3.70
N ASN A 62 -7.25 -1.71 -4.67
CA ASN A 62 -7.48 -3.15 -4.66
C ASN A 62 -6.26 -3.85 -4.07
N LEU A 63 -6.41 -4.38 -2.85
CA LEU A 63 -5.36 -5.10 -2.15
C LEU A 63 -5.63 -6.61 -2.07
N SER A 64 -6.57 -7.11 -2.87
CA SER A 64 -6.93 -8.52 -2.84
C SER A 64 -5.72 -9.41 -3.13
N GLU A 65 -5.43 -10.31 -2.21
CA GLU A 65 -4.31 -11.25 -2.31
C GLU A 65 -2.92 -10.60 -2.30
N ALA A 66 -2.81 -9.30 -1.99
CA ALA A 66 -1.51 -8.70 -1.76
C ALA A 66 -0.87 -9.30 -0.50
N ASP A 67 0.43 -9.49 -0.54
CA ASP A 67 1.18 -9.95 0.64
C ASP A 67 1.53 -8.72 1.48
N LEU A 68 0.90 -8.60 2.65
CA LEU A 68 1.11 -7.47 3.57
C LEU A 68 1.85 -7.91 4.84
N SER A 69 2.51 -9.08 4.80
CA SER A 69 3.23 -9.56 5.97
C SER A 69 4.31 -8.58 6.40
N ASN A 70 4.28 -8.23 7.69
CA ASN A 70 5.21 -7.26 8.30
C ASN A 70 5.17 -5.85 7.68
N ALA A 71 4.13 -5.53 6.91
CA ALA A 71 3.95 -4.17 6.38
C ALA A 71 3.51 -3.23 7.50
N ASP A 72 3.85 -1.96 7.37
CA ASP A 72 3.38 -0.90 8.26
C ASP A 72 2.27 -0.12 7.57
N LEU A 73 1.04 -0.32 8.00
CA LEU A 73 -0.14 0.42 7.52
C LEU A 73 -0.66 1.40 8.57
N SER A 74 0.14 1.69 9.61
CA SER A 74 -0.33 2.59 10.65
C SER A 74 -0.69 3.95 10.07
N GLU A 75 -1.86 4.47 10.47
CA GLU A 75 -2.45 5.72 10.00
C GLU A 75 -2.70 5.77 8.49
N ALA A 76 -2.66 4.63 7.79
CA ALA A 76 -3.03 4.57 6.38
C ALA A 76 -4.54 4.73 6.21
N ASP A 77 -4.95 5.34 5.10
CA ASP A 77 -6.35 5.46 4.74
C ASP A 77 -6.75 4.27 3.87
N LEU A 78 -7.61 3.41 4.40
CA LEU A 78 -8.10 2.22 3.71
C LEU A 78 -9.58 2.34 3.32
N TYR A 79 -10.10 3.56 3.22
CA TYR A 79 -11.51 3.78 2.90
C TYR A 79 -11.87 3.10 1.58
N LYS A 80 -12.83 2.16 1.64
CA LYS A 80 -13.28 1.37 0.49
C LYS A 80 -12.17 0.55 -0.20
N ALA A 81 -11.05 0.31 0.46
CA ALA A 81 -10.06 -0.60 -0.07
C ALA A 81 -10.63 -2.01 -0.13
N LYS A 82 -10.28 -2.76 -1.18
CA LYS A 82 -10.74 -4.14 -1.36
C LYS A 82 -9.72 -5.10 -0.79
N ILE A 83 -10.19 -6.01 0.06
CA ILE A 83 -9.37 -7.08 0.63
C ILE A 83 -10.18 -8.37 0.61
N LYS A 84 -9.51 -9.51 0.69
CA LYS A 84 -10.20 -10.77 0.93
C LYS A 84 -10.28 -11.02 2.43
N ILE A 85 -11.32 -11.72 2.87
CA ILE A 85 -11.51 -12.01 4.30
C ILE A 85 -10.33 -12.77 4.89
N THR A 86 -9.63 -13.56 4.09
CA THR A 86 -8.44 -14.29 4.51
C THR A 86 -7.26 -13.36 4.85
N GLN A 87 -7.30 -12.10 4.42
CA GLN A 87 -6.27 -11.12 4.71
C GLN A 87 -6.53 -10.31 5.99
N LYS A 88 -7.68 -10.51 6.61
CA LYS A 88 -8.12 -9.67 7.74
C LYS A 88 -7.11 -9.58 8.86
N ASP A 89 -6.58 -10.72 9.33
CA ASP A 89 -5.66 -10.73 10.46
C ASP A 89 -4.36 -10.02 10.14
N GLU A 90 -3.85 -10.21 8.94
CA GLU A 90 -2.62 -9.59 8.48
C GLU A 90 -2.76 -8.07 8.39
N ILE A 91 -3.90 -7.60 7.88
CA ILE A 91 -4.19 -6.17 7.77
C ILE A 91 -4.36 -5.53 9.14
N ILE A 92 -5.09 -6.17 10.04
CA ILE A 92 -5.24 -5.68 11.41
C ILE A 92 -3.88 -5.53 12.08
N LYS A 93 -3.01 -6.51 11.90
CA LYS A 93 -1.67 -6.47 12.44
C LYS A 93 -0.83 -5.34 11.82
N ALA A 94 -0.94 -5.16 10.51
CA ALA A 94 -0.23 -4.11 9.78
C ALA A 94 -0.67 -2.70 10.19
N LEU A 95 -1.96 -2.54 10.54
CA LEU A 95 -2.51 -1.29 11.04
C LEU A 95 -2.11 -1.01 12.49
N LYS A 96 -1.52 -1.99 13.17
CA LYS A 96 -1.16 -1.89 14.59
C LYS A 96 -2.34 -1.58 15.48
N ILE A 97 -3.50 -2.16 15.14
CA ILE A 97 -4.72 -2.05 15.92
C ILE A 97 -4.79 -3.18 16.94
N GLU A 98 -5.14 -2.84 18.17
CA GLU A 98 -5.37 -3.84 19.21
C GLU A 98 -6.86 -4.15 19.24
N ILE A 99 -7.19 -5.45 19.16
CA ILE A 99 -8.58 -5.89 19.30
C ILE A 99 -8.80 -6.36 20.72
N ILE A 100 -9.74 -5.72 21.39
CA ILE A 100 -10.10 -6.03 22.77
C ILE A 100 -11.41 -6.83 22.74
N THR A 101 -11.40 -8.03 23.30
CA THR A 101 -12.58 -8.91 23.36
C THR A 101 -13.16 -8.96 24.77
#